data_d44d45816b5f636e93c6851bfef1a97f
#
_entry.id   d44d45816b5f636e93c6851bfef1a97f
#
_cell.length_a   1.000
_cell.length_b   1.000
_cell.length_c   1.000
_cell.angle_alpha   90.00
_cell.angle_beta   90.00
_cell.angle_gamma   90.00
#
_symmetry.space_group_name_H-M   'P 1'
#
loop_
_entity.id
_entity.type
_entity.pdbx_description
1 polymer ?
#
loop_
_entity_poly.entity_id
_entity_poly.type
_entity_poly.pdbx_seq_one_letter_code
_entity_poly.pdbx_strand_id
1 'polypeptide(L)'
;TPNSADEGSVATDIPLRSRLVADLTDYQSSKYAARFEAVIDEVATTEGEVETRALAQNVLGLFQRVVEISPTLSDELAALAGNIHEPARLADFIAGSLPSLNTAQRQEFLETLDVKVRLERIHKILVKDLEVLEVGSKIQNQVKTELQKNQREYYLREQMKAIQKELGDGD
;
A
#
# COMPACT_ATOMS: atom_id res chain seq x y z
N THR A 1 1.12 18.28 -64.09
CA THR A 1 1.38 18.30 -62.67
C THR A 1 0.44 17.34 -61.97
N PRO A 2 0.92 16.22 -61.47
CA PRO A 2 0.12 15.38 -60.63
C PRO A 2 0.41 15.67 -59.15
N ASN A 3 -0.63 15.85 -58.51
CA ASN A 3 -1.05 15.78 -57.18
C ASN A 3 -0.21 14.85 -56.29
N SER A 4 0.46 15.41 -55.33
CA SER A 4 1.04 14.67 -54.21
C SER A 4 -0.11 14.25 -53.27
N ALA A 5 -0.49 13.02 -53.39
CA ALA A 5 -1.40 12.40 -52.44
C ALA A 5 -0.77 12.33 -51.05
N ASP A 6 -1.49 12.89 -50.17
CA ASP A 6 -1.43 12.79 -48.73
C ASP A 6 -1.23 11.32 -48.27
N GLU A 7 -0.01 10.94 -47.96
CA GLU A 7 0.28 9.76 -47.15
C GLU A 7 0.20 10.10 -45.68
N GLY A 8 -0.92 10.69 -45.32
CA GLY A 8 -1.29 10.96 -43.94
C GLY A 8 -1.79 9.70 -43.23
N SER A 9 -0.94 9.16 -42.41
CA SER A 9 -1.29 8.59 -41.11
C SER A 9 -2.38 7.51 -41.08
N VAL A 10 -2.05 6.29 -41.45
CA VAL A 10 -2.82 5.09 -41.05
C VAL A 10 -2.12 4.32 -39.90
N ALA A 11 -1.23 4.98 -39.17
CA ALA A 11 -0.42 4.34 -38.11
C ALA A 11 -1.04 4.41 -36.69
N THR A 12 -2.28 4.86 -36.54
CA THR A 12 -2.79 5.24 -35.21
C THR A 12 -3.81 4.30 -34.56
N ASP A 13 -4.15 3.18 -35.20
CA ASP A 13 -5.22 2.32 -34.68
C ASP A 13 -4.79 0.87 -34.38
N ILE A 14 -3.51 0.64 -34.15
CA ILE A 14 -3.06 -0.64 -33.57
C ILE A 14 -3.34 -0.59 -32.08
N PRO A 15 -4.17 -1.49 -31.53
CA PRO A 15 -4.42 -1.54 -30.09
C PRO A 15 -3.10 -1.56 -29.30
N LEU A 16 -3.07 -0.85 -28.19
CA LEU A 16 -1.86 -0.71 -27.35
C LEU A 16 -1.23 -2.09 -27.04
N ARG A 17 -2.07 -3.09 -26.83
CA ARG A 17 -1.72 -4.49 -26.66
C ARG A 17 -0.87 -5.05 -27.80
N SER A 18 -1.30 -4.85 -29.04
CA SER A 18 -0.58 -5.37 -30.22
C SER A 18 0.76 -4.69 -30.41
N ARG A 19 0.88 -3.41 -30.06
CA ARG A 19 2.15 -2.68 -30.07
C ARG A 19 3.13 -3.22 -29.04
N LEU A 20 2.68 -3.39 -27.78
CA LEU A 20 3.51 -3.91 -26.70
C LEU A 20 3.98 -5.33 -26.96
N VAL A 21 3.12 -6.19 -27.52
CA VAL A 21 3.47 -7.56 -27.89
C VAL A 21 4.49 -7.56 -29.04
N ALA A 22 4.32 -6.70 -30.04
CA ALA A 22 5.26 -6.57 -31.15
C ALA A 22 6.64 -6.10 -30.66
N ASP A 23 6.71 -5.08 -29.82
CA ASP A 23 7.94 -4.56 -29.24
C ASP A 23 8.69 -5.61 -28.38
N LEU A 24 7.94 -6.46 -27.66
CA LEU A 24 8.51 -7.54 -26.87
C LEU A 24 8.96 -8.74 -27.71
N THR A 25 8.31 -9.00 -28.85
CA THR A 25 8.69 -10.08 -29.76
C THR A 25 10.00 -9.75 -30.46
N ASP A 26 10.25 -8.49 -30.81
CA ASP A 26 11.52 -8.01 -31.38
C ASP A 26 12.69 -8.16 -30.41
N TYR A 27 12.43 -8.20 -29.10
CA TYR A 27 13.46 -8.43 -28.08
C TYR A 27 13.86 -9.91 -27.91
N GLN A 28 13.43 -10.80 -28.78
CA GLN A 28 13.77 -12.25 -28.82
C GLN A 28 13.50 -13.01 -27.50
N SER A 29 12.61 -12.53 -26.66
CA SER A 29 12.32 -13.17 -25.39
C SER A 29 10.86 -13.63 -25.33
N SER A 30 10.56 -14.75 -26.02
CA SER A 30 9.23 -15.38 -26.02
C SER A 30 8.65 -15.61 -24.62
N LYS A 31 9.52 -15.83 -23.63
CA LYS A 31 9.14 -16.02 -22.23
C LYS A 31 8.57 -14.74 -21.61
N TYR A 32 9.14 -13.58 -21.93
CA TYR A 32 8.64 -12.31 -21.40
C TYR A 32 7.43 -11.80 -22.15
N ALA A 33 7.38 -12.03 -23.49
CA ALA A 33 6.24 -11.65 -24.30
C ALA A 33 4.96 -12.35 -23.88
N ALA A 34 4.99 -13.68 -23.72
CA ALA A 34 3.85 -14.47 -23.26
C ALA A 34 3.36 -14.05 -21.85
N ARG A 35 4.30 -13.73 -20.99
CA ARG A 35 4.01 -13.30 -19.62
C ARG A 35 3.37 -11.90 -19.58
N PHE A 36 3.86 -11.00 -20.44
CA PHE A 36 3.33 -9.65 -20.59
C PHE A 36 1.93 -9.65 -21.21
N GLU A 37 1.70 -10.49 -22.21
CA GLU A 37 0.39 -10.68 -22.83
C GLU A 37 -0.63 -11.22 -21.82
N ALA A 38 -0.24 -12.20 -21.00
CA ALA A 38 -1.08 -12.71 -19.93
C ALA A 38 -1.48 -11.63 -18.92
N VAL A 39 -0.58 -10.74 -18.54
CA VAL A 39 -0.87 -9.61 -17.63
C VAL A 39 -1.85 -8.61 -18.26
N ILE A 40 -1.71 -8.33 -19.56
CA ILE A 40 -2.65 -7.44 -20.26
C ILE A 40 -4.04 -8.08 -20.38
N ASP A 41 -4.12 -9.37 -20.65
CA ASP A 41 -5.39 -10.11 -20.71
C ASP A 41 -6.09 -10.16 -19.36
N GLU A 42 -5.32 -10.29 -18.29
CA GLU A 42 -5.84 -10.24 -16.93
C GLU A 42 -6.55 -8.90 -16.63
N VAL A 43 -5.89 -7.78 -16.91
CA VAL A 43 -6.47 -6.44 -16.72
C VAL A 43 -7.76 -6.27 -17.53
N ALA A 44 -7.84 -6.84 -18.72
CA ALA A 44 -9.01 -6.76 -19.57
C ALA A 44 -10.20 -7.63 -19.12
N THR A 45 -9.93 -8.77 -18.46
CA THR A 45 -10.98 -9.76 -18.13
C THR A 45 -11.66 -9.50 -16.79
N THR A 46 -11.00 -8.83 -15.86
CA THR A 46 -11.48 -8.65 -14.46
C THR A 46 -12.18 -7.33 -14.20
N GLU A 47 -12.13 -6.37 -15.12
CA GLU A 47 -12.69 -5.01 -14.94
C GLU A 47 -14.22 -4.94 -14.77
N GLY A 48 -14.94 -6.02 -14.82
CA GLY A 48 -16.41 -6.05 -14.76
C GLY A 48 -17.03 -6.67 -13.51
N GLU A 49 -16.28 -7.37 -12.69
CA GLU A 49 -16.87 -8.14 -11.59
C GLU A 49 -17.18 -7.28 -10.37
N VAL A 50 -18.45 -7.27 -9.98
CA VAL A 50 -18.94 -6.52 -8.81
C VAL A 50 -18.20 -6.92 -7.52
N GLU A 51 -17.91 -8.22 -7.37
CA GLU A 51 -17.19 -8.74 -6.22
C GLU A 51 -15.76 -8.20 -6.14
N THR A 52 -15.04 -8.15 -7.27
CA THR A 52 -13.68 -7.62 -7.34
C THR A 52 -13.65 -6.13 -7.01
N ARG A 53 -14.65 -5.36 -7.45
CA ARG A 53 -14.76 -3.94 -7.09
C ARG A 53 -15.06 -3.74 -5.60
N ALA A 54 -15.96 -4.53 -5.04
CA ALA A 54 -16.29 -4.47 -3.63
C ALA A 54 -15.06 -4.83 -2.76
N LEU A 55 -14.31 -5.85 -3.16
CA LEU A 55 -13.07 -6.24 -2.50
C LEU A 55 -12.00 -5.16 -2.62
N ALA A 56 -11.86 -4.53 -3.79
CA ALA A 56 -10.92 -3.42 -4.00
C ALA A 56 -11.25 -2.22 -3.10
N GLN A 57 -12.52 -1.88 -2.93
CA GLN A 57 -12.94 -0.81 -2.02
C GLN A 57 -12.64 -1.15 -0.55
N ASN A 58 -12.86 -2.39 -0.15
CA ASN A 58 -12.51 -2.86 1.19
C ASN A 58 -11.00 -2.77 1.45
N VAL A 59 -10.20 -3.25 0.48
CA VAL A 59 -8.73 -3.18 0.51
C VAL A 59 -8.25 -1.72 0.60
N LEU A 60 -8.86 -0.81 -0.17
CA LEU A 60 -8.56 0.61 -0.11
C LEU A 60 -8.82 1.18 1.29
N GLY A 61 -9.97 0.88 1.90
CA GLY A 61 -10.29 1.34 3.24
C GLY A 61 -9.32 0.82 4.30
N LEU A 62 -8.92 -0.45 4.21
CA LEU A 62 -7.90 -1.03 5.09
C LEU A 62 -6.54 -0.37 4.89
N PHE A 63 -6.12 -0.13 3.66
CA PHE A 63 -4.86 0.53 3.34
C PHE A 63 -4.81 1.96 3.91
N GLN A 64 -5.88 2.74 3.72
CA GLN A 64 -5.99 4.08 4.30
C GLN A 64 -5.84 4.07 5.82
N ARG A 65 -6.44 3.08 6.48
CA ARG A 65 -6.32 2.92 7.94
C ARG A 65 -4.92 2.49 8.38
N VAL A 66 -4.25 1.63 7.62
CA VAL A 66 -2.85 1.26 7.85
C VAL A 66 -1.94 2.49 7.70
N VAL A 67 -2.15 3.32 6.67
CA VAL A 67 -1.40 4.57 6.47
C VAL A 67 -1.60 5.52 7.65
N GLU A 68 -2.83 5.71 8.12
CA GLU A 68 -3.17 6.60 9.24
C GLU A 68 -2.42 6.24 10.53
N ILE A 69 -2.25 4.94 10.82
CA ILE A 69 -1.63 4.47 12.07
C ILE A 69 -0.12 4.25 11.90
N SER A 70 0.35 4.07 10.69
CA SER A 70 1.75 3.74 10.40
C SER A 70 2.67 4.95 10.57
N PRO A 71 3.73 4.84 11.38
CA PRO A 71 4.71 5.92 11.48
C PRO A 71 5.63 6.05 10.26
N THR A 72 5.59 5.09 9.33
CA THR A 72 6.53 4.99 8.21
C THR A 72 5.89 5.29 6.85
N LEU A 73 4.56 5.31 6.76
CA LEU A 73 3.83 5.61 5.54
C LEU A 73 3.37 7.07 5.55
N SER A 74 3.47 7.73 4.39
CA SER A 74 2.99 9.10 4.21
C SER A 74 1.49 9.12 3.91
N ASP A 75 0.78 10.11 4.46
CA ASP A 75 -0.66 10.34 4.20
C ASP A 75 -0.96 10.54 2.70
N GLU A 76 0.02 10.98 1.93
CA GLU A 76 -0.09 11.13 0.48
C GLU A 76 -0.40 9.79 -0.22
N LEU A 77 0.10 8.67 0.31
CA LEU A 77 -0.17 7.34 -0.25
C LEU A 77 -1.64 6.97 -0.15
N ALA A 78 -2.32 7.36 0.93
CA ALA A 78 -3.76 7.15 1.08
C ALA A 78 -4.56 7.96 0.05
N ALA A 79 -4.16 9.21 -0.20
CA ALA A 79 -4.78 10.05 -1.20
C ALA A 79 -4.54 9.55 -2.63
N LEU A 80 -3.32 9.09 -2.95
CA LEU A 80 -2.99 8.51 -4.24
C LEU A 80 -3.78 7.23 -4.50
N ALA A 81 -3.85 6.32 -3.52
CA ALA A 81 -4.64 5.09 -3.62
C ALA A 81 -6.12 5.38 -3.86
N GLY A 82 -6.67 6.41 -3.21
CA GLY A 82 -8.07 6.84 -3.37
C GLY A 82 -8.42 7.30 -4.79
N ASN A 83 -7.43 7.73 -5.58
CA ASN A 83 -7.62 8.14 -6.97
C ASN A 83 -7.50 6.99 -7.97
N ILE A 84 -7.13 5.79 -7.52
CA ILE A 84 -7.00 4.62 -8.38
C ILE A 84 -8.34 3.86 -8.39
N HIS A 85 -9.04 3.91 -9.53
CA HIS A 85 -10.36 3.30 -9.68
C HIS A 85 -10.30 1.86 -10.19
N GLU A 86 -9.19 1.49 -10.82
CA GLU A 86 -8.96 0.19 -11.43
C GLU A 86 -8.43 -0.81 -10.39
N PRO A 87 -9.16 -1.92 -10.12
CA PRO A 87 -8.78 -2.87 -9.07
C PRO A 87 -7.38 -3.45 -9.21
N ALA A 88 -6.96 -3.77 -10.44
CA ALA A 88 -5.64 -4.32 -10.72
C ALA A 88 -4.53 -3.32 -10.34
N ARG A 89 -4.65 -2.07 -10.78
CA ARG A 89 -3.70 -1.01 -10.46
C ARG A 89 -3.66 -0.67 -8.98
N LEU A 90 -4.82 -0.71 -8.33
CA LEU A 90 -4.89 -0.50 -6.88
C LEU A 90 -4.13 -1.59 -6.13
N ALA A 91 -4.30 -2.85 -6.53
CA ALA A 91 -3.57 -3.97 -5.95
C ALA A 91 -2.05 -3.80 -6.11
N ASP A 92 -1.59 -3.46 -7.32
CA ASP A 92 -0.17 -3.27 -7.60
C ASP A 92 0.42 -2.08 -6.83
N PHE A 93 -0.31 -0.97 -6.76
CA PHE A 93 0.11 0.22 -6.02
C PHE A 93 0.26 -0.07 -4.53
N ILE A 94 -0.71 -0.74 -3.92
CA ILE A 94 -0.68 -1.09 -2.50
C ILE A 94 0.46 -2.08 -2.23
N ALA A 95 0.59 -3.16 -3.03
CA ALA A 95 1.68 -4.13 -2.87
C ALA A 95 3.07 -3.47 -2.99
N GLY A 96 3.22 -2.49 -3.89
CA GLY A 96 4.45 -1.72 -4.03
C GLY A 96 4.75 -0.80 -2.84
N SER A 97 3.71 -0.28 -2.19
CA SER A 97 3.82 0.71 -1.11
C SER A 97 4.02 0.11 0.28
N LEU A 98 3.64 -1.17 0.50
CA LEU A 98 3.71 -1.81 1.81
C LEU A 98 5.15 -2.17 2.20
N PRO A 99 5.68 -1.63 3.32
CA PRO A 99 7.02 -1.96 3.81
C PRO A 99 7.12 -3.37 4.38
N SER A 100 6.01 -3.98 4.76
CA SER A 100 5.92 -5.36 5.28
C SER A 100 6.23 -6.43 4.23
N LEU A 101 6.13 -6.08 2.93
CA LEU A 101 6.41 -6.99 1.84
C LEU A 101 7.88 -6.96 1.43
N ASN A 102 8.52 -8.13 1.46
CA ASN A 102 9.86 -8.30 0.92
C ASN A 102 9.84 -8.45 -0.62
N THR A 103 11.02 -8.43 -1.25
CA THR A 103 11.15 -8.50 -2.71
C THR A 103 10.56 -9.79 -3.29
N ALA A 104 10.73 -10.93 -2.63
CA ALA A 104 10.18 -12.20 -3.10
C ALA A 104 8.65 -12.20 -3.08
N GLN A 105 8.05 -11.65 -2.04
CA GLN A 105 6.59 -11.51 -1.95
C GLN A 105 6.04 -10.55 -3.00
N ARG A 106 6.72 -9.42 -3.24
CA ARG A 106 6.34 -8.50 -4.32
C ARG A 106 6.42 -9.15 -5.70
N GLN A 107 7.46 -9.97 -5.91
CA GLN A 107 7.59 -10.74 -7.15
C GLN A 107 6.43 -11.73 -7.31
N GLU A 108 6.02 -12.40 -6.24
CA GLU A 108 4.87 -13.32 -6.26
C GLU A 108 3.57 -12.60 -6.62
N PHE A 109 3.38 -11.35 -6.16
CA PHE A 109 2.25 -10.52 -6.58
C PHE A 109 2.26 -10.25 -8.08
N LEU A 110 3.40 -9.91 -8.66
CA LEU A 110 3.55 -9.68 -10.10
C LEU A 110 3.33 -10.95 -10.92
N GLU A 111 3.58 -12.13 -10.33
CA GLU A 111 3.35 -13.43 -10.98
C GLU A 111 1.92 -13.93 -10.84
N THR A 112 1.13 -13.35 -9.94
CA THR A 112 -0.27 -13.71 -9.73
C THR A 112 -1.13 -12.93 -10.71
N LEU A 113 -1.66 -13.60 -11.75
CA LEU A 113 -2.41 -12.94 -12.83
C LEU A 113 -3.84 -12.58 -12.42
N ASP A 114 -4.47 -13.36 -11.53
CA ASP A 114 -5.83 -13.13 -11.08
C ASP A 114 -5.90 -11.94 -10.10
N VAL A 115 -6.61 -10.90 -10.50
CA VAL A 115 -6.78 -9.65 -9.72
C VAL A 115 -7.49 -9.90 -8.40
N LYS A 116 -8.51 -10.77 -8.39
CA LYS A 116 -9.24 -11.11 -7.18
C LYS A 116 -8.35 -11.80 -6.17
N VAL A 117 -7.54 -12.76 -6.61
CA VAL A 117 -6.57 -13.47 -5.76
C VAL A 117 -5.51 -12.49 -5.21
N ARG A 118 -5.03 -11.54 -6.01
CA ARG A 118 -4.11 -10.49 -5.53
C ARG A 118 -4.74 -9.63 -4.45
N LEU A 119 -5.96 -9.16 -4.66
CA LEU A 119 -6.70 -8.36 -3.68
C LEU A 119 -6.96 -9.13 -2.38
N GLU A 120 -7.34 -10.41 -2.46
CA GLU A 120 -7.53 -11.26 -1.28
C GLU A 120 -6.24 -11.43 -0.46
N ARG A 121 -5.11 -11.59 -1.14
CA ARG A 121 -3.80 -11.66 -0.49
C ARG A 121 -3.44 -10.33 0.20
N ILE A 122 -3.61 -9.22 -0.50
CA ILE A 122 -3.37 -7.88 0.07
C ILE A 122 -4.29 -7.65 1.27
N HIS A 123 -5.56 -7.99 1.16
CA HIS A 123 -6.51 -7.90 2.28
C HIS A 123 -5.98 -8.61 3.54
N LYS A 124 -5.53 -9.85 3.41
CA LYS A 124 -4.96 -10.63 4.53
C LYS A 124 -3.72 -9.97 5.12
N ILE A 125 -2.86 -9.41 4.29
CA ILE A 125 -1.65 -8.72 4.73
C ILE A 125 -2.01 -7.44 5.48
N LEU A 126 -2.91 -6.61 4.92
CA LEU A 126 -3.35 -5.37 5.54
C LEU A 126 -4.03 -5.59 6.89
N VAL A 127 -4.86 -6.63 7.01
CA VAL A 127 -5.48 -7.00 8.30
C VAL A 127 -4.41 -7.33 9.33
N LYS A 128 -3.42 -8.14 8.96
CA LYS A 128 -2.31 -8.47 9.85
C LYS A 128 -1.45 -7.26 10.23
N ASP A 129 -1.12 -6.41 9.25
CA ASP A 129 -0.36 -5.20 9.48
C ASP A 129 -1.10 -4.24 10.41
N LEU A 130 -2.41 -4.11 10.22
CA LEU A 130 -3.27 -3.30 11.09
C LEU A 130 -3.28 -3.81 12.54
N GLU A 131 -3.44 -5.12 12.73
CA GLU A 131 -3.39 -5.72 14.06
C GLU A 131 -2.05 -5.45 14.76
N VAL A 132 -0.94 -5.61 14.05
CA VAL A 132 0.42 -5.34 14.58
C VAL A 132 0.58 -3.87 14.97
N LEU A 133 0.12 -2.95 14.11
CA LEU A 133 0.19 -1.51 14.36
C LEU A 133 -0.69 -1.09 15.55
N GLU A 134 -1.90 -1.62 15.65
CA GLU A 134 -2.80 -1.33 16.78
C GLU A 134 -2.24 -1.84 18.11
N VAL A 135 -1.68 -3.05 18.14
CA VAL A 135 -1.02 -3.59 19.34
C VAL A 135 0.22 -2.76 19.69
N GLY A 136 1.05 -2.39 18.70
CA GLY A 136 2.21 -1.53 18.90
C GLY A 136 1.82 -0.17 19.50
N SER A 137 0.79 0.47 18.98
CA SER A 137 0.27 1.74 19.48
C SER A 137 -0.24 1.61 20.93
N LYS A 138 -0.96 0.54 21.26
CA LYS A 138 -1.39 0.27 22.66
C LYS A 138 -0.21 0.14 23.61
N ILE A 139 0.81 -0.63 23.24
CA ILE A 139 2.02 -0.81 24.04
C ILE A 139 2.73 0.53 24.25
N GLN A 140 2.93 1.32 23.20
CA GLN A 140 3.55 2.65 23.33
C GLN A 140 2.77 3.58 24.24
N ASN A 141 1.44 3.59 24.15
CA ASN A 141 0.59 4.41 25.02
C ASN A 141 0.66 3.95 26.48
N GLN A 142 0.70 2.64 26.74
CA GLN A 142 0.88 2.11 28.09
C GLN A 142 2.23 2.53 28.68
N VAL A 143 3.32 2.33 27.94
CA VAL A 143 4.67 2.74 28.37
C VAL A 143 4.74 4.23 28.66
N LYS A 144 4.16 5.07 27.78
CA LYS A 144 4.09 6.51 27.98
C LYS A 144 3.33 6.89 29.24
N THR A 145 2.18 6.22 29.50
CA THR A 145 1.36 6.47 30.68
C THR A 145 2.10 6.07 31.96
N GLU A 146 2.76 4.91 31.97
CA GLU A 146 3.57 4.46 33.11
C GLU A 146 4.75 5.39 33.39
N LEU A 147 5.44 5.82 32.33
CA LEU A 147 6.55 6.77 32.46
C LEU A 147 6.08 8.09 33.09
N GLN A 148 4.96 8.63 32.61
CA GLN A 148 4.37 9.85 33.18
C GLN A 148 3.94 9.67 34.65
N LYS A 149 3.38 8.51 34.99
CA LYS A 149 3.02 8.19 36.37
C LYS A 149 4.25 8.13 37.26
N ASN A 150 5.30 7.42 36.83
CA ASN A 150 6.54 7.32 37.60
C ASN A 150 7.23 8.68 37.79
N GLN A 151 7.26 9.52 36.75
CA GLN A 151 7.80 10.88 36.86
C GLN A 151 6.99 11.73 37.86
N ARG A 152 5.65 11.62 37.82
CA ARG A 152 4.78 12.34 38.76
C ARG A 152 4.99 11.86 40.20
N GLU A 153 5.07 10.54 40.41
CA GLU A 153 5.34 9.97 41.73
C GLU A 153 6.70 10.39 42.27
N TYR A 154 7.73 10.39 41.42
CA TYR A 154 9.05 10.90 41.80
C TYR A 154 8.99 12.38 42.22
N TYR A 155 8.36 13.22 41.41
CA TYR A 155 8.22 14.64 41.70
C TYR A 155 7.46 14.89 43.03
N LEU A 156 6.35 14.21 43.27
CA LEU A 156 5.58 14.30 44.50
C LEU A 156 6.39 13.83 45.72
N ARG A 157 7.18 12.79 45.56
CA ARG A 157 8.04 12.28 46.65
C ARG A 157 9.15 13.27 47.01
N GLU A 158 9.75 13.93 46.04
CA GLU A 158 10.76 14.97 46.26
C GLU A 158 10.14 16.24 46.89
N GLN A 159 8.93 16.63 46.50
CA GLN A 159 8.19 17.67 47.15
C GLN A 159 7.88 17.34 48.65
N MET A 160 7.44 16.14 48.91
CA MET A 160 7.19 15.69 50.31
C MET A 160 8.48 15.75 51.15
N LYS A 161 9.61 15.31 50.61
CA LYS A 161 10.89 15.40 51.30
C LYS A 161 11.30 16.85 51.57
N ALA A 162 11.12 17.75 50.60
CA ALA A 162 11.42 19.16 50.79
C ALA A 162 10.54 19.80 51.90
N ILE A 163 9.23 19.50 51.90
CA ILE A 163 8.29 19.98 52.93
C ILE A 163 8.65 19.39 54.33
N GLN A 164 8.97 18.09 54.40
CA GLN A 164 9.39 17.47 55.65
C GLN A 164 10.65 18.11 56.22
N LYS A 165 11.63 18.44 55.31
CA LYS A 165 12.84 19.12 55.73
C LYS A 165 12.57 20.53 56.27
N GLU A 166 11.73 21.33 55.59
CA GLU A 166 11.33 22.66 56.07
C GLU A 166 10.56 22.62 57.39
N LEU A 167 9.72 21.57 57.61
CA LEU A 167 8.97 21.39 58.84
C LEU A 167 9.86 20.84 59.99
N GLY A 168 10.94 20.11 59.68
CA GLY A 168 11.82 19.52 60.68
C GLY A 168 13.02 20.40 61.06
N ASP A 169 13.36 21.45 60.34
CA ASP A 169 14.38 22.46 60.70
C ASP A 169 13.85 23.59 61.61
N GLY A 170 12.66 23.35 62.19
CA GLY A 170 11.97 24.32 63.06
C GLY A 170 12.00 23.99 64.56
N ASP A 171 12.93 23.12 65.04
CA ASP A 171 13.24 22.90 66.48
C ASP A 171 14.65 23.38 66.83
#